data_45dc7560d9276f1c1a56c57954b9f765
#
_entry.id   45dc7560d9276f1c1a56c57954b9f765
#
_cell.length_a   1.000
_cell.length_b   1.000
_cell.length_c   1.000
_cell.angle_alpha   90.00
_cell.angle_beta   90.00
_cell.angle_gamma   90.00
#
_symmetry.space_group_name_H-M   'P 1'
#
loop_
_entity.id
_entity.type
_entity.pdbx_description
1 polymer ?
#
loop_
_entity_poly.entity_id
_entity_poly.type
_entity_poly.pdbx_seq_one_letter_code
_entity_poly.pdbx_strand_id
1 'polypeptide(L)'
;MTAWNIAFVAGCVAVGGVAGTLVPAWVARLPDPARPDEEFDRESADAVSGEVDRGIGGTGGSGGDDGPEPYDTPVSYAELARWPALPVVAAVATGLTWGLLAWRLGPDAALPAVLYIALAGILLGYVDLRVRLLPNAVVLPSYAVVVGLLGGAALVTGAWTRLAWALVGGAALWLFLALLGTLAPSGLGFGDVKLAGVLGVGLGWFGLPYVLVGTFAAFVLGGVVSLGLVVAGRAHRKTAIPFGPFLLAGFLLTVMYGEPVLGWYLTR
;
A
#
# COMPACT_ATOMS: atom_id res chain seq x y z
N MET A 1 -4.25 -13.95 -30.57
CA MET A 1 -3.11 -13.11 -30.11
C MET A 1 -2.07 -13.12 -31.22
N THR A 2 -1.60 -11.96 -31.64
CA THR A 2 -0.51 -11.86 -32.62
C THR A 2 0.84 -12.17 -31.96
N ALA A 3 1.84 -12.63 -32.74
CA ALA A 3 3.19 -12.91 -32.20
C ALA A 3 3.79 -11.69 -31.47
N TRP A 4 3.46 -10.50 -31.93
CA TRP A 4 3.89 -9.24 -31.28
C TRP A 4 3.33 -9.10 -29.87
N ASN A 5 2.07 -9.42 -29.64
CA ASN A 5 1.45 -9.36 -28.31
C ASN A 5 2.11 -10.35 -27.33
N ILE A 6 2.49 -11.53 -27.82
CA ILE A 6 3.17 -12.53 -26.99
C ILE A 6 4.56 -12.03 -26.59
N ALA A 7 5.32 -11.47 -27.52
CA ALA A 7 6.65 -10.92 -27.24
C ALA A 7 6.60 -9.73 -26.26
N PHE A 8 5.61 -8.85 -26.42
CA PHE A 8 5.39 -7.73 -25.51
C PHE A 8 5.08 -8.19 -24.08
N VAL A 9 4.14 -9.12 -23.92
CA VAL A 9 3.78 -9.69 -22.60
C VAL A 9 4.97 -10.41 -21.98
N ALA A 10 5.69 -11.24 -22.76
CA ALA A 10 6.89 -11.93 -22.28
C ALA A 10 7.98 -10.95 -21.82
N GLY A 11 8.16 -9.85 -22.57
CA GLY A 11 9.05 -8.76 -22.15
C GLY A 11 8.65 -8.15 -20.81
N CYS A 12 7.37 -7.85 -20.61
CA CYS A 12 6.86 -7.33 -19.33
C CYS A 12 7.06 -8.35 -18.20
N VAL A 13 6.83 -9.64 -18.43
CA VAL A 13 7.10 -10.70 -17.43
C VAL A 13 8.57 -10.71 -17.03
N ALA A 14 9.46 -10.69 -18.01
CA ALA A 14 10.91 -10.73 -17.76
C ALA A 14 11.40 -9.51 -16.99
N VAL A 15 11.02 -8.31 -17.44
CA VAL A 15 11.40 -7.05 -16.77
C VAL A 15 10.78 -6.97 -15.38
N GLY A 16 9.52 -7.37 -15.22
CA GLY A 16 8.84 -7.44 -13.92
C GLY A 16 9.52 -8.44 -12.98
N GLY A 17 9.92 -9.60 -13.48
CA GLY A 17 10.69 -10.57 -12.71
C GLY A 17 12.01 -9.98 -12.20
N VAL A 18 12.77 -9.32 -13.07
CA VAL A 18 14.02 -8.62 -12.69
C VAL A 18 13.74 -7.51 -11.67
N ALA A 19 12.71 -6.69 -11.89
CA ALA A 19 12.33 -5.63 -10.94
C ALA A 19 11.96 -6.21 -9.56
N GLY A 20 11.26 -7.35 -9.54
CA GLY A 20 10.89 -8.04 -8.30
C GLY A 20 12.09 -8.53 -7.49
N THR A 21 13.21 -8.91 -8.13
CA THR A 21 14.43 -9.30 -7.41
C THR A 21 15.04 -8.15 -6.61
N LEU A 22 14.70 -6.90 -6.92
CA LEU A 22 15.18 -5.72 -6.21
C LEU A 22 14.35 -5.39 -4.95
N VAL A 23 13.17 -6.00 -4.78
CA VAL A 23 12.28 -5.76 -3.63
C VAL A 23 13.02 -5.96 -2.30
N PRO A 24 13.80 -7.03 -2.05
CA PRO A 24 14.54 -7.18 -0.80
C PRO A 24 15.51 -6.03 -0.53
N ALA A 25 16.23 -5.58 -1.57
CA ALA A 25 17.18 -4.48 -1.44
C ALA A 25 16.47 -3.15 -1.11
N TRP A 26 15.26 -2.95 -1.61
CA TRP A 26 14.45 -1.78 -1.28
C TRP A 26 13.89 -1.88 0.14
N VAL A 27 13.38 -3.05 0.54
CA VAL A 27 12.92 -3.28 1.92
C VAL A 27 14.05 -3.03 2.93
N ALA A 28 15.26 -3.53 2.65
CA ALA A 28 16.42 -3.33 3.52
C ALA A 28 16.87 -1.86 3.69
N ARG A 29 16.48 -0.97 2.76
CA ARG A 29 16.81 0.46 2.79
C ARG A 29 15.73 1.32 3.42
N LEU A 30 14.61 0.73 3.81
CA LEU A 30 13.55 1.48 4.48
C LEU A 30 14.05 1.92 5.85
N PRO A 31 13.74 3.16 6.26
CA PRO A 31 14.00 3.60 7.64
C PRO A 31 13.16 2.76 8.59
N ASP A 32 13.79 2.16 9.59
CA ASP A 32 13.08 1.39 10.60
C ASP A 32 11.98 2.23 11.26
N PRO A 33 10.85 1.61 11.63
CA PRO A 33 9.80 2.32 12.36
C PRO A 33 10.36 2.86 13.67
N ALA A 34 10.02 4.11 14.02
CA ALA A 34 10.41 4.71 15.29
C ALA A 34 10.00 3.77 16.43
N ARG A 35 10.92 3.51 17.34
CA ARG A 35 10.64 2.72 18.53
C ARG A 35 9.79 3.56 19.48
N PRO A 36 8.78 2.96 20.14
CA PRO A 36 7.96 3.68 21.10
C PRO A 36 8.76 4.33 22.24
N ASP A 37 9.88 3.72 22.63
CA ASP A 37 10.85 4.22 23.59
C ASP A 37 11.60 5.47 23.08
N GLU A 38 11.99 5.50 21.80
CA GLU A 38 12.65 6.68 21.22
C GLU A 38 11.68 7.88 21.07
N GLU A 39 10.40 7.63 20.83
CA GLU A 39 9.38 8.66 20.76
C GLU A 39 9.08 9.23 22.16
N PHE A 40 9.00 8.37 23.17
CA PHE A 40 8.86 8.77 24.56
C PHE A 40 10.08 9.53 25.09
N ASP A 41 11.30 9.08 24.74
CA ASP A 41 12.54 9.76 25.13
C ASP A 41 12.70 11.11 24.43
N ARG A 42 12.25 11.28 23.19
CA ARG A 42 12.22 12.58 22.50
C ARG A 42 11.20 13.52 23.13
N GLU A 43 9.99 13.04 23.39
CA GLU A 43 8.94 13.84 24.02
C GLU A 43 9.31 14.26 25.45
N SER A 44 9.95 13.35 26.20
CA SER A 44 10.48 13.65 27.54
C SER A 44 11.70 14.58 27.50
N ALA A 45 12.59 14.45 26.51
CA ALA A 45 13.74 15.35 26.32
C ALA A 45 13.30 16.76 25.91
N ASP A 46 12.29 16.86 25.02
CA ASP A 46 11.71 18.14 24.63
C ASP A 46 10.93 18.80 25.79
N ALA A 47 10.24 18.00 26.62
CA ALA A 47 9.58 18.47 27.81
C ALA A 47 10.58 18.98 28.88
N VAL A 48 11.68 18.25 29.09
CA VAL A 48 12.76 18.62 30.03
C VAL A 48 13.53 19.85 29.53
N SER A 49 13.76 20.00 28.26
CA SER A 49 14.42 21.20 27.69
C SER A 49 13.55 22.47 27.83
N GLY A 50 12.22 22.31 27.87
CA GLY A 50 11.29 23.41 28.12
C GLY A 50 11.13 23.78 29.61
N GLU A 51 11.56 22.92 30.55
CA GLU A 51 11.34 23.07 31.99
C GLU A 51 12.61 23.47 32.78
N VAL A 52 13.77 23.48 32.17
CA VAL A 52 15.05 23.89 32.81
C VAL A 52 15.08 25.38 33.19
N ASP A 53 14.09 26.18 32.75
CA ASP A 53 13.94 27.59 33.18
C ASP A 53 13.08 27.81 34.46
N ARG A 54 12.61 26.71 35.09
CA ARG A 54 11.87 26.80 36.37
C ARG A 54 12.41 25.77 37.37
N GLY A 55 13.42 26.20 38.11
CA GLY A 55 13.99 25.40 39.18
C GLY A 55 12.97 25.01 40.23
N ILE A 56 12.82 23.72 40.51
CA ILE A 56 12.43 23.19 41.82
C ILE A 56 13.09 21.82 41.99
N GLY A 57 13.82 21.71 43.11
CA GLY A 57 14.47 20.47 43.49
C GLY A 57 13.56 19.47 44.16
N GLY A 58 13.98 18.25 44.19
CA GLY A 58 13.77 17.37 45.32
C GLY A 58 12.89 16.15 45.12
N THR A 59 13.47 15.10 45.46
CA THR A 59 13.14 13.92 46.29
C THR A 59 13.01 12.62 45.53
N GLY A 60 14.00 11.75 45.83
CA GLY A 60 14.04 10.36 45.44
C GLY A 60 12.88 9.54 45.99
N GLY A 61 12.29 8.75 45.13
CA GLY A 61 11.39 7.67 45.46
C GLY A 61 11.93 6.37 44.87
N SER A 62 12.38 5.46 45.73
CA SER A 62 12.70 4.08 45.41
C SER A 62 11.41 3.34 45.10
N GLY A 63 11.11 3.12 43.84
CA GLY A 63 9.98 2.30 43.38
C GLY A 63 10.53 1.06 42.66
N GLY A 64 9.92 -0.10 42.93
CA GLY A 64 10.36 -1.45 42.60
C GLY A 64 10.80 -1.68 41.18
N ASP A 65 11.68 -2.63 41.06
CA ASP A 65 12.32 -3.18 39.86
C ASP A 65 11.30 -4.03 39.04
N ASP A 66 10.14 -3.45 38.72
CA ASP A 66 9.26 -3.94 37.70
C ASP A 66 9.72 -3.27 36.39
N GLY A 67 10.86 -3.79 35.85
CA GLY A 67 11.31 -3.39 34.53
C GLY A 67 10.14 -3.54 33.54
N PRO A 68 9.99 -2.62 32.57
CA PRO A 68 8.95 -2.74 31.58
C PRO A 68 9.07 -4.12 30.91
N GLU A 69 7.93 -4.84 30.86
CA GLU A 69 7.81 -6.08 30.08
C GLU A 69 8.51 -5.88 28.74
N PRO A 70 9.28 -6.87 28.24
CA PRO A 70 9.96 -6.74 26.95
C PRO A 70 8.90 -6.45 25.87
N TYR A 71 8.77 -5.18 25.50
CA TYR A 71 8.01 -4.84 24.32
C TYR A 71 8.61 -5.60 23.16
N ASP A 72 7.79 -6.38 22.43
CA ASP A 72 8.21 -7.03 21.19
C ASP A 72 8.87 -5.96 20.32
N THR A 73 10.20 -5.99 20.24
CA THR A 73 10.96 -5.03 19.43
C THR A 73 10.43 -5.10 18.01
N PRO A 74 10.01 -3.97 17.42
CA PRO A 74 9.52 -3.97 16.04
C PRO A 74 10.56 -4.62 15.15
N VAL A 75 10.16 -5.63 14.39
CA VAL A 75 11.07 -6.33 13.47
C VAL A 75 11.65 -5.32 12.49
N SER A 76 12.99 -5.21 12.43
CA SER A 76 13.67 -4.31 11.51
C SER A 76 13.35 -4.67 10.06
N TYR A 77 13.15 -3.68 9.20
CA TYR A 77 12.99 -3.91 7.76
C TYR A 77 14.18 -4.63 7.14
N ALA A 78 15.40 -4.40 7.66
CA ALA A 78 16.60 -5.14 7.24
C ALA A 78 16.50 -6.63 7.55
N GLU A 79 15.85 -7.00 8.65
CA GLU A 79 15.62 -8.39 9.04
C GLU A 79 14.54 -9.05 8.15
N LEU A 80 13.48 -8.34 7.83
CA LEU A 80 12.46 -8.78 6.86
C LEU A 80 13.07 -9.06 5.48
N ALA A 81 14.03 -8.25 5.05
CA ALA A 81 14.69 -8.41 3.76
C ALA A 81 15.57 -9.69 3.68
N ARG A 82 15.96 -10.27 4.82
CA ARG A 82 16.79 -11.47 4.88
C ARG A 82 16.04 -12.78 4.61
N TRP A 83 14.70 -12.73 4.46
CA TRP A 83 13.95 -13.94 4.11
C TRP A 83 14.46 -14.53 2.79
N PRO A 84 15.03 -15.76 2.80
CA PRO A 84 15.76 -16.28 1.63
C PRO A 84 14.88 -16.49 0.39
N ALA A 85 13.58 -16.73 0.57
CA ALA A 85 12.63 -16.89 -0.54
C ALA A 85 12.11 -15.56 -1.09
N LEU A 86 12.32 -14.42 -0.41
CA LEU A 86 11.76 -13.13 -0.81
C LEU A 86 12.13 -12.70 -2.22
N PRO A 87 13.40 -12.82 -2.69
CA PRO A 87 13.74 -12.41 -4.05
C PRO A 87 12.97 -13.21 -5.10
N VAL A 88 12.86 -14.53 -4.90
CA VAL A 88 12.16 -15.42 -5.84
C VAL A 88 10.66 -15.18 -5.81
N VAL A 89 10.06 -15.08 -4.62
CA VAL A 89 8.62 -14.83 -4.47
C VAL A 89 8.26 -13.46 -5.06
N ALA A 90 9.03 -12.43 -4.78
CA ALA A 90 8.80 -11.09 -5.33
C ALA A 90 9.00 -11.06 -6.86
N ALA A 91 10.03 -11.74 -7.38
CA ALA A 91 10.25 -11.84 -8.82
C ALA A 91 9.08 -12.53 -9.54
N VAL A 92 8.63 -13.67 -9.03
CA VAL A 92 7.50 -14.41 -9.59
C VAL A 92 6.21 -13.60 -9.48
N ALA A 93 5.92 -13.03 -8.31
CA ALA A 93 4.72 -12.22 -8.10
C ALA A 93 4.69 -11.00 -9.02
N THR A 94 5.81 -10.26 -9.12
CA THR A 94 5.89 -9.07 -9.99
C THR A 94 5.84 -9.45 -11.46
N GLY A 95 6.59 -10.47 -11.88
CA GLY A 95 6.59 -10.94 -13.26
C GLY A 95 5.20 -11.38 -13.72
N LEU A 96 4.51 -12.21 -12.94
CA LEU A 96 3.15 -12.66 -13.25
C LEU A 96 2.16 -11.49 -13.27
N THR A 97 2.21 -10.59 -12.28
CA THR A 97 1.31 -9.43 -12.23
C THR A 97 1.55 -8.49 -13.41
N TRP A 98 2.79 -8.20 -13.77
CA TRP A 98 3.13 -7.37 -14.91
C TRP A 98 2.70 -8.03 -16.25
N GLY A 99 2.90 -9.35 -16.37
CA GLY A 99 2.43 -10.10 -17.52
C GLY A 99 0.92 -10.05 -17.68
N LEU A 100 0.16 -10.26 -16.61
CA LEU A 100 -1.30 -10.17 -16.61
C LEU A 100 -1.78 -8.76 -16.96
N LEU A 101 -1.19 -7.72 -16.36
CA LEU A 101 -1.53 -6.32 -16.66
C LEU A 101 -1.20 -5.94 -18.11
N ALA A 102 -0.03 -6.34 -18.60
CA ALA A 102 0.34 -6.13 -20.00
C ALA A 102 -0.57 -6.88 -20.98
N TRP A 103 -0.98 -8.10 -20.63
CA TRP A 103 -1.95 -8.87 -21.42
C TRP A 103 -3.32 -8.19 -21.47
N ARG A 104 -3.77 -7.63 -20.34
CA ARG A 104 -5.08 -6.99 -20.23
C ARG A 104 -5.14 -5.62 -20.89
N LEU A 105 -4.13 -4.78 -20.66
CA LEU A 105 -4.10 -3.38 -21.11
C LEU A 105 -3.44 -3.23 -22.48
N GLY A 106 -2.58 -4.18 -22.87
CA GLY A 106 -1.75 -4.00 -24.07
C GLY A 106 -0.78 -2.83 -23.91
N PRO A 107 -0.34 -2.22 -25.02
CA PRO A 107 0.53 -1.04 -25.02
C PRO A 107 -0.23 0.26 -24.72
N ASP A 108 -0.99 0.29 -23.63
CA ASP A 108 -1.71 1.48 -23.16
C ASP A 108 -0.72 2.47 -22.55
N ALA A 109 -0.94 3.77 -22.73
CA ALA A 109 -0.09 4.81 -22.21
C ALA A 109 -0.06 4.86 -20.66
N ALA A 110 -1.11 4.36 -19.99
CA ALA A 110 -1.16 4.26 -18.53
C ALA A 110 -0.45 3.01 -18.00
N LEU A 111 -0.07 2.07 -18.84
CA LEU A 111 0.55 0.81 -18.41
C LEU A 111 1.76 1.03 -17.48
N PRO A 112 2.71 1.96 -17.75
CA PRO A 112 3.83 2.19 -16.85
C PRO A 112 3.40 2.57 -15.44
N ALA A 113 2.35 3.38 -15.29
CA ALA A 113 1.82 3.77 -13.98
C ALA A 113 1.20 2.57 -13.24
N VAL A 114 0.45 1.74 -13.94
CA VAL A 114 -0.18 0.53 -13.38
C VAL A 114 0.87 -0.51 -12.97
N LEU A 115 1.91 -0.70 -13.78
CA LEU A 115 3.04 -1.58 -13.46
C LEU A 115 3.82 -1.09 -12.24
N TYR A 116 4.04 0.23 -12.12
CA TYR A 116 4.67 0.81 -10.94
C TYR A 116 3.82 0.57 -9.68
N ILE A 117 2.50 0.84 -9.75
CA ILE A 117 1.58 0.59 -8.63
C ILE A 117 1.63 -0.89 -8.21
N ALA A 118 1.66 -1.82 -9.17
CA ALA A 118 1.75 -3.24 -8.87
C ALA A 118 3.05 -3.62 -8.16
N LEU A 119 4.20 -3.08 -8.60
CA LEU A 119 5.50 -3.31 -7.98
C LEU A 119 5.56 -2.73 -6.56
N ALA A 120 5.18 -1.44 -6.40
CA ALA A 120 5.10 -0.81 -5.10
C ALA A 120 4.12 -1.55 -4.18
N GLY A 121 3.00 -2.02 -4.74
CA GLY A 121 2.00 -2.81 -4.05
C GLY A 121 2.51 -4.14 -3.54
N ILE A 122 3.32 -4.87 -4.30
CA ILE A 122 3.93 -6.13 -3.85
C ILE A 122 4.89 -5.87 -2.69
N LEU A 123 5.71 -4.82 -2.77
CA LEU A 123 6.59 -4.41 -1.69
C LEU A 123 5.81 -4.02 -0.44
N LEU A 124 4.84 -3.10 -0.58
CA LEU A 124 4.03 -2.60 0.52
C LEU A 124 3.16 -3.71 1.13
N GLY A 125 2.58 -4.57 0.31
CA GLY A 125 1.79 -5.71 0.77
C GLY A 125 2.63 -6.71 1.57
N TYR A 126 3.87 -6.97 1.16
CA TYR A 126 4.79 -7.80 1.93
C TYR A 126 5.11 -7.19 3.30
N VAL A 127 5.44 -5.90 3.34
CA VAL A 127 5.75 -5.19 4.58
C VAL A 127 4.52 -5.14 5.49
N ASP A 128 3.36 -4.80 4.95
CA ASP A 128 2.11 -4.69 5.72
C ASP A 128 1.67 -6.02 6.34
N LEU A 129 1.82 -7.13 5.60
CA LEU A 129 1.54 -8.47 6.12
C LEU A 129 2.48 -8.89 7.27
N ARG A 130 3.68 -8.31 7.36
CA ARG A 130 4.68 -8.65 8.37
C ARG A 130 4.67 -7.74 9.59
N VAL A 131 4.56 -6.44 9.35
CA VAL A 131 4.75 -5.40 10.39
C VAL A 131 3.50 -4.57 10.62
N ARG A 132 2.49 -4.68 9.73
CA ARG A 132 1.25 -3.88 9.74
C ARG A 132 1.49 -2.36 9.74
N LEU A 133 2.60 -1.96 9.14
CA LEU A 133 3.00 -0.56 8.98
C LEU A 133 3.36 -0.32 7.52
N LEU A 134 2.74 0.69 6.92
CA LEU A 134 3.05 1.11 5.57
C LEU A 134 4.09 2.23 5.60
N PRO A 135 5.32 1.99 5.08
CA PRO A 135 6.40 2.98 5.15
C PRO A 135 6.08 4.21 4.29
N ASN A 136 6.05 5.38 4.91
CA ASN A 136 5.84 6.65 4.22
C ASN A 136 6.90 6.91 3.13
N ALA A 137 8.11 6.37 3.31
CA ALA A 137 9.20 6.46 2.35
C ALA A 137 8.89 5.84 0.98
N VAL A 138 7.89 4.94 0.90
CA VAL A 138 7.42 4.37 -0.37
C VAL A 138 6.11 5.01 -0.80
N VAL A 139 5.13 5.14 0.12
CA VAL A 139 3.79 5.60 -0.23
C VAL A 139 3.79 7.05 -0.73
N LEU A 140 4.51 7.96 -0.05
CA LEU A 140 4.49 9.38 -0.44
C LEU A 140 5.15 9.65 -1.80
N PRO A 141 6.35 9.11 -2.11
CA PRO A 141 6.92 9.26 -3.45
C PRO A 141 6.06 8.63 -4.55
N SER A 142 5.29 7.59 -4.23
CA SER A 142 4.41 6.93 -5.20
C SER A 142 3.37 7.88 -5.80
N TYR A 143 2.89 8.88 -5.06
CA TYR A 143 2.02 9.92 -5.62
C TYR A 143 2.69 10.66 -6.77
N ALA A 144 3.92 11.14 -6.54
CA ALA A 144 4.67 11.90 -7.56
C ALA A 144 4.96 11.02 -8.79
N VAL A 145 5.37 9.77 -8.58
CA VAL A 145 5.68 8.84 -9.67
C VAL A 145 4.42 8.50 -10.47
N VAL A 146 3.32 8.14 -9.82
CA VAL A 146 2.07 7.76 -10.52
C VAL A 146 1.47 8.95 -11.25
N VAL A 147 1.39 10.12 -10.61
CA VAL A 147 0.89 11.34 -11.25
C VAL A 147 1.82 11.77 -12.41
N GLY A 148 3.15 11.66 -12.25
CA GLY A 148 4.11 11.95 -13.30
C GLY A 148 3.97 11.02 -14.50
N LEU A 149 3.83 9.70 -14.28
CA LEU A 149 3.64 8.71 -15.35
C LEU A 149 2.31 8.90 -16.09
N LEU A 150 1.21 9.15 -15.36
CA LEU A 150 -0.10 9.45 -15.96
C LEU A 150 -0.11 10.82 -16.64
N GLY A 151 0.62 11.80 -16.10
CA GLY A 151 0.85 13.09 -16.75
C GLY A 151 1.58 12.93 -18.09
N GLY A 152 2.63 12.10 -18.13
CA GLY A 152 3.31 11.71 -19.37
C GLY A 152 2.38 11.01 -20.35
N ALA A 153 1.54 10.09 -19.86
CA ALA A 153 0.49 9.47 -20.67
C ALA A 153 -0.49 10.49 -21.25
N ALA A 154 -0.93 11.46 -20.43
CA ALA A 154 -1.82 12.54 -20.88
C ALA A 154 -1.18 13.44 -21.93
N LEU A 155 0.12 13.76 -21.78
CA LEU A 155 0.88 14.55 -22.75
C LEU A 155 0.95 13.86 -24.12
N VAL A 156 1.22 12.55 -24.14
CA VAL A 156 1.36 11.79 -25.38
C VAL A 156 0.01 11.55 -26.06
N THR A 157 -1.05 11.33 -25.28
CA THR A 157 -2.37 10.94 -25.82
C THR A 157 -3.37 12.08 -25.90
N GLY A 158 -3.08 13.24 -25.31
CA GLY A 158 -4.03 14.34 -25.16
C GLY A 158 -5.12 14.09 -24.11
N ALA A 159 -5.01 13.05 -23.30
CA ALA A 159 -6.06 12.57 -22.39
C ALA A 159 -6.12 13.33 -21.05
N TRP A 160 -6.09 14.65 -21.09
CA TRP A 160 -6.10 15.53 -19.89
C TRP A 160 -7.32 15.30 -18.99
N THR A 161 -8.47 15.01 -19.57
CA THR A 161 -9.69 14.69 -18.81
C THR A 161 -9.51 13.42 -17.98
N ARG A 162 -8.80 12.41 -18.49
CA ARG A 162 -8.49 11.19 -17.71
C ARG A 162 -7.56 11.50 -16.55
N LEU A 163 -6.58 12.38 -16.76
CA LEU A 163 -5.69 12.81 -15.67
C LEU A 163 -6.49 13.58 -14.59
N ALA A 164 -7.42 14.45 -14.98
CA ALA A 164 -8.30 15.12 -14.02
C ALA A 164 -9.12 14.11 -13.21
N TRP A 165 -9.73 13.11 -13.86
CA TRP A 165 -10.45 12.05 -13.16
C TRP A 165 -9.54 11.18 -12.28
N ALA A 166 -8.27 10.96 -12.67
CA ALA A 166 -7.28 10.29 -11.84
C ALA A 166 -7.07 11.04 -10.52
N LEU A 167 -6.85 12.36 -10.59
CA LEU A 167 -6.66 13.19 -9.39
C LEU A 167 -7.92 13.23 -8.51
N VAL A 168 -9.10 13.37 -9.12
CA VAL A 168 -10.38 13.33 -8.40
C VAL A 168 -10.57 11.96 -7.73
N GLY A 169 -10.28 10.87 -8.44
CA GLY A 169 -10.38 9.51 -7.89
C GLY A 169 -9.45 9.28 -6.70
N GLY A 170 -8.20 9.80 -6.79
CA GLY A 170 -7.25 9.76 -5.69
C GLY A 170 -7.73 10.53 -4.46
N ALA A 171 -8.18 11.77 -4.67
CA ALA A 171 -8.70 12.62 -3.60
C ALA A 171 -9.97 12.02 -2.96
N ALA A 172 -10.89 11.51 -3.79
CA ALA A 172 -12.13 10.91 -3.32
C ALA A 172 -11.90 9.66 -2.48
N LEU A 173 -11.03 8.75 -2.93
CA LEU A 173 -10.75 7.52 -2.20
C LEU A 173 -9.94 7.80 -0.93
N TRP A 174 -8.98 8.73 -0.99
CA TRP A 174 -8.25 9.17 0.20
C TRP A 174 -9.20 9.77 1.24
N LEU A 175 -10.07 10.70 0.83
CA LEU A 175 -11.03 11.36 1.72
C LEU A 175 -12.04 10.36 2.30
N PHE A 176 -12.53 9.43 1.49
CA PHE A 176 -13.47 8.40 1.93
C PHE A 176 -12.85 7.53 3.03
N LEU A 177 -11.61 7.02 2.84
CA LEU A 177 -10.97 6.21 3.86
C LEU A 177 -10.47 7.04 5.06
N ALA A 178 -10.08 8.30 4.86
CA ALA A 178 -9.76 9.20 5.96
C ALA A 178 -10.99 9.41 6.86
N LEU A 179 -12.15 9.69 6.27
CA LEU A 179 -13.42 9.82 6.99
C LEU A 179 -13.78 8.50 7.71
N LEU A 180 -13.65 7.38 7.04
CA LEU A 180 -13.92 6.07 7.65
C LEU A 180 -12.97 5.79 8.83
N GLY A 181 -11.68 6.13 8.70
CA GLY A 181 -10.69 5.99 9.77
C GLY A 181 -11.00 6.89 10.98
N THR A 182 -11.53 8.10 10.78
CA THR A 182 -11.96 8.95 11.90
C THR A 182 -13.22 8.42 12.60
N LEU A 183 -14.12 7.76 11.86
CA LEU A 183 -15.33 7.16 12.42
C LEU A 183 -15.06 5.82 13.12
N ALA A 184 -14.02 5.10 12.73
CA ALA A 184 -13.62 3.82 13.29
C ALA A 184 -12.09 3.77 13.56
N PRO A 185 -11.60 4.52 14.58
CA PRO A 185 -10.15 4.70 14.81
C PRO A 185 -9.38 3.41 15.06
N SER A 186 -10.05 2.37 15.57
CA SER A 186 -9.42 1.07 15.85
C SER A 186 -9.40 0.11 14.66
N GLY A 187 -9.95 0.49 13.51
CA GLY A 187 -10.19 -0.43 12.39
C GLY A 187 -9.31 -0.21 11.15
N LEU A 188 -8.86 1.02 10.91
CA LEU A 188 -8.15 1.39 9.67
C LEU A 188 -6.85 2.14 9.99
N GLY A 189 -5.73 1.63 9.48
CA GLY A 189 -4.43 2.29 9.61
C GLY A 189 -4.33 3.56 8.74
N PHE A 190 -3.69 4.61 9.25
CA PHE A 190 -3.47 5.83 8.46
C PHE A 190 -2.58 5.60 7.23
N GLY A 191 -1.75 4.54 7.26
CA GLY A 191 -1.01 4.05 6.10
C GLY A 191 -1.93 3.61 4.95
N ASP A 192 -3.01 2.89 5.26
CA ASP A 192 -4.01 2.44 4.28
C ASP A 192 -4.73 3.61 3.61
N VAL A 193 -5.02 4.68 4.37
CA VAL A 193 -5.60 5.91 3.83
C VAL A 193 -4.68 6.55 2.79
N LYS A 194 -3.37 6.63 3.07
CA LYS A 194 -2.38 7.16 2.12
C LYS A 194 -2.26 6.27 0.89
N LEU A 195 -2.17 4.95 1.08
CA LEU A 195 -2.11 4.00 -0.03
C LEU A 195 -3.35 4.11 -0.92
N ALA A 196 -4.52 4.22 -0.32
CA ALA A 196 -5.78 4.35 -1.05
C ALA A 196 -5.79 5.56 -2.00
N GLY A 197 -5.21 6.69 -1.59
CA GLY A 197 -5.07 7.83 -2.48
C GLY A 197 -4.26 7.50 -3.74
N VAL A 198 -3.13 6.80 -3.61
CA VAL A 198 -2.32 6.37 -4.77
C VAL A 198 -3.10 5.44 -5.68
N LEU A 199 -3.81 4.45 -5.11
CA LEU A 199 -4.64 3.51 -5.86
C LEU A 199 -5.82 4.20 -6.53
N GLY A 200 -6.42 5.18 -5.84
CA GLY A 200 -7.49 6.02 -6.37
C GLY A 200 -7.05 6.85 -7.58
N VAL A 201 -5.81 7.37 -7.58
CA VAL A 201 -5.22 8.03 -8.76
C VAL A 201 -5.10 7.03 -9.92
N GLY A 202 -4.59 5.83 -9.67
CA GLY A 202 -4.46 4.79 -10.69
C GLY A 202 -5.80 4.35 -11.29
N LEU A 203 -6.81 4.09 -10.46
CA LEU A 203 -8.16 3.68 -10.90
C LEU A 203 -8.93 4.83 -11.55
N GLY A 204 -8.78 6.05 -11.04
CA GLY A 204 -9.44 7.23 -11.56
C GLY A 204 -9.07 7.56 -13.00
N TRP A 205 -7.88 7.14 -13.49
CA TRP A 205 -7.51 7.24 -14.90
C TRP A 205 -8.47 6.48 -15.82
N PHE A 206 -9.01 5.36 -15.36
CA PHE A 206 -10.02 4.58 -16.07
C PHE A 206 -11.44 5.10 -15.85
N GLY A 207 -11.63 5.98 -14.86
CA GLY A 207 -12.88 6.63 -14.51
C GLY A 207 -13.33 6.38 -13.06
N LEU A 208 -14.19 7.26 -12.52
CA LEU A 208 -14.69 7.11 -11.15
C LEU A 208 -15.41 5.79 -10.85
N PRO A 209 -16.19 5.19 -11.78
CA PRO A 209 -16.78 3.88 -11.53
C PRO A 209 -15.73 2.80 -11.18
N TYR A 210 -14.51 2.88 -11.75
CA TYR A 210 -13.43 1.95 -11.41
C TYR A 210 -12.97 2.13 -9.96
N VAL A 211 -12.93 3.37 -9.46
CA VAL A 211 -12.60 3.64 -8.05
C VAL A 211 -13.62 2.99 -7.13
N LEU A 212 -14.91 3.10 -7.46
CA LEU A 212 -15.98 2.49 -6.67
C LEU A 212 -15.90 0.96 -6.68
N VAL A 213 -15.73 0.35 -7.86
CA VAL A 213 -15.61 -1.12 -8.00
C VAL A 213 -14.39 -1.63 -7.24
N GLY A 214 -13.23 -0.97 -7.36
CA GLY A 214 -12.00 -1.36 -6.68
C GLY A 214 -12.11 -1.26 -5.15
N THR A 215 -12.71 -0.18 -4.68
CA THR A 215 -12.98 0.01 -3.26
C THR A 215 -13.92 -1.07 -2.74
N PHE A 216 -15.04 -1.29 -3.44
CA PHE A 216 -16.01 -2.33 -3.07
C PHE A 216 -15.36 -3.72 -3.06
N ALA A 217 -14.58 -4.07 -4.09
CA ALA A 217 -13.86 -5.33 -4.15
C ALA A 217 -12.89 -5.50 -2.97
N ALA A 218 -12.16 -4.44 -2.59
CA ALA A 218 -11.26 -4.47 -1.44
C ALA A 218 -12.01 -4.78 -0.12
N PHE A 219 -13.15 -4.11 0.10
CA PHE A 219 -13.97 -4.35 1.29
C PHE A 219 -14.59 -5.75 1.30
N VAL A 220 -15.07 -6.24 0.17
CA VAL A 220 -15.62 -7.60 0.06
C VAL A 220 -14.51 -8.63 0.35
N LEU A 221 -13.35 -8.49 -0.26
CA LEU A 221 -12.22 -9.41 -0.02
C LEU A 221 -11.78 -9.38 1.44
N GLY A 222 -11.58 -8.18 2.00
CA GLY A 222 -11.21 -8.01 3.40
C GLY A 222 -12.25 -8.59 4.34
N GLY A 223 -13.53 -8.34 4.07
CA GLY A 223 -14.65 -8.88 4.85
C GLY A 223 -14.72 -10.41 4.81
N VAL A 224 -14.63 -11.00 3.63
CA VAL A 224 -14.66 -12.47 3.45
C VAL A 224 -13.48 -13.14 4.16
N VAL A 225 -12.26 -12.61 3.99
CA VAL A 225 -11.07 -13.18 4.65
C VAL A 225 -11.16 -13.00 6.16
N SER A 226 -11.56 -11.81 6.64
CA SER A 226 -11.71 -11.54 8.08
C SER A 226 -12.75 -12.47 8.71
N LEU A 227 -13.90 -12.61 8.07
CA LEU A 227 -14.95 -13.53 8.52
C LEU A 227 -14.47 -14.99 8.51
N GLY A 228 -13.77 -15.39 7.46
CA GLY A 228 -13.20 -16.75 7.36
C GLY A 228 -12.20 -17.04 8.49
N LEU A 229 -11.33 -16.08 8.85
CA LEU A 229 -10.39 -16.23 9.95
C LEU A 229 -11.11 -16.32 11.32
N VAL A 230 -12.16 -15.55 11.51
CA VAL A 230 -12.98 -15.61 12.75
C VAL A 230 -13.70 -16.96 12.86
N VAL A 231 -14.32 -17.43 11.78
CA VAL A 231 -15.01 -18.75 11.76
C VAL A 231 -14.01 -19.89 11.96
N ALA A 232 -12.81 -19.78 11.43
CA ALA A 232 -11.73 -20.75 11.62
C ALA A 232 -11.09 -20.69 13.03
N GLY A 233 -11.54 -19.80 13.91
CA GLY A 233 -10.98 -19.63 15.26
C GLY A 233 -9.55 -19.06 15.30
N ARG A 234 -9.06 -18.55 14.17
CA ARG A 234 -7.69 -18.00 14.03
C ARG A 234 -7.60 -16.50 14.29
N ALA A 235 -8.73 -15.82 14.36
CA ALA A 235 -8.81 -14.40 14.68
C ALA A 235 -10.00 -14.15 15.61
N HIS A 236 -9.87 -13.14 16.48
CA HIS A 236 -10.94 -12.63 17.33
C HIS A 236 -11.43 -11.29 16.75
N ARG A 237 -12.60 -10.83 17.21
CA ARG A 237 -13.21 -9.56 16.75
C ARG A 237 -12.30 -8.32 16.94
N LYS A 238 -11.28 -8.42 17.78
CA LYS A 238 -10.28 -7.36 18.04
C LYS A 238 -8.96 -7.56 17.31
N THR A 239 -8.82 -8.63 16.51
CA THR A 239 -7.57 -8.88 15.77
C THR A 239 -7.47 -7.87 14.63
N ALA A 240 -6.47 -7.01 14.67
CA ALA A 240 -6.18 -6.09 13.57
C ALA A 240 -5.69 -6.89 12.35
N ILE A 241 -6.39 -6.78 11.24
CA ILE A 241 -6.02 -7.41 9.96
C ILE A 241 -5.53 -6.28 9.04
N PRO A 242 -4.34 -6.38 8.43
CA PRO A 242 -3.85 -5.35 7.53
C PRO A 242 -4.79 -5.20 6.34
N PHE A 243 -5.23 -3.96 6.06
CA PHE A 243 -6.20 -3.69 4.98
C PHE A 243 -5.51 -3.39 3.64
N GLY A 244 -4.23 -2.97 3.67
CA GLY A 244 -3.44 -2.67 2.48
C GLY A 244 -3.44 -3.74 1.40
N PRO A 245 -3.19 -5.03 1.72
CA PRO A 245 -3.23 -6.11 0.73
C PRO A 245 -4.59 -6.26 0.03
N PHE A 246 -5.70 -5.99 0.73
CA PHE A 246 -7.04 -6.04 0.13
C PHE A 246 -7.31 -4.86 -0.80
N LEU A 247 -6.81 -3.67 -0.45
CA LEU A 247 -6.85 -2.51 -1.35
C LEU A 247 -6.10 -2.78 -2.64
N LEU A 248 -4.90 -3.36 -2.55
CA LEU A 248 -4.09 -3.74 -3.71
C LEU A 248 -4.75 -4.83 -4.56
N ALA A 249 -5.34 -5.83 -3.92
CA ALA A 249 -6.10 -6.88 -4.62
C ALA A 249 -7.34 -6.29 -5.32
N GLY A 250 -8.08 -5.39 -4.67
CA GLY A 250 -9.21 -4.67 -5.24
C GLY A 250 -8.81 -3.83 -6.46
N PHE A 251 -7.67 -3.12 -6.37
CA PHE A 251 -7.08 -2.41 -7.50
C PHE A 251 -6.79 -3.34 -8.68
N LEU A 252 -6.05 -4.42 -8.46
CA LEU A 252 -5.67 -5.37 -9.51
C LEU A 252 -6.89 -6.03 -10.15
N LEU A 253 -7.84 -6.50 -9.34
CA LEU A 253 -9.08 -7.09 -9.84
C LEU A 253 -9.87 -6.10 -10.70
N THR A 254 -9.91 -4.84 -10.29
CA THR A 254 -10.65 -3.82 -11.04
C THR A 254 -9.96 -3.47 -12.36
N VAL A 255 -8.64 -3.39 -12.40
CA VAL A 255 -7.92 -3.20 -13.66
C VAL A 255 -8.16 -4.39 -14.60
N MET A 256 -8.22 -5.62 -14.05
CA MET A 256 -8.44 -6.83 -14.87
C MET A 256 -9.88 -6.99 -15.36
N TYR A 257 -10.86 -6.72 -14.50
CA TYR A 257 -12.26 -7.09 -14.72
C TYR A 257 -13.24 -5.93 -14.66
N GLY A 258 -12.78 -4.70 -14.39
CA GLY A 258 -13.67 -3.53 -14.24
C GLY A 258 -14.50 -3.23 -15.46
N GLU A 259 -13.94 -3.34 -16.66
CA GLU A 259 -14.68 -3.09 -17.91
C GLU A 259 -15.86 -4.06 -18.11
N PRO A 260 -15.70 -5.40 -18.03
CA PRO A 260 -16.84 -6.30 -18.15
C PRO A 260 -17.86 -6.13 -17.03
N VAL A 261 -17.42 -5.85 -15.79
CA VAL A 261 -18.33 -5.61 -14.65
C VAL A 261 -19.17 -4.35 -14.89
N LEU A 262 -18.55 -3.25 -15.27
CA LEU A 262 -19.23 -1.99 -15.55
C LEU A 262 -20.10 -2.08 -16.81
N GLY A 263 -19.63 -2.74 -17.87
CA GLY A 263 -20.41 -3.01 -19.05
C GLY A 263 -21.70 -3.75 -18.74
N TRP A 264 -21.63 -4.82 -17.96
CA TRP A 264 -22.81 -5.57 -17.52
C TRP A 264 -23.79 -4.72 -16.68
N TYR A 265 -23.26 -3.86 -15.79
CA TYR A 265 -24.08 -3.01 -14.93
C TYR A 265 -24.78 -1.88 -15.71
N LEU A 266 -24.08 -1.25 -16.67
CA LEU A 266 -24.59 -0.11 -17.44
C LEU A 266 -25.51 -0.50 -18.60
N THR A 267 -25.54 -1.77 -19.01
CA THR A 267 -26.41 -2.27 -20.08
C THR A 267 -27.74 -2.86 -19.58
N ARG A 268 -27.96 -2.85 -18.26
CA ARG A 268 -29.24 -3.21 -17.65
C ARG A 268 -30.10 -1.99 -17.36
#